data_387610bea263529aa330a52891f3f622
#
_entry.id   387610bea263529aa330a52891f3f622
#
_cell.length_a   1.000
_cell.length_b   1.000
_cell.length_c   1.000
_cell.angle_alpha   90.00
_cell.angle_beta   90.00
_cell.angle_gamma   90.00
#
_symmetry.space_group_name_H-M   'P 1'
#
loop_
_entity.id
_entity.type
_entity.pdbx_description
1 polymer ?
#
loop_
_entity_poly.entity_id
_entity_poly.type
_entity_poly.pdbx_seq_one_letter_code
_entity_poly.pdbx_strand_id
1 'polypeptide(L)'
;VLAKKNIHVLSEFLMLSNAKEKLKKFMSENHITTVAIYGWSDMGKACRQLLINNGVDVAAVFDTYVSCKERDYQVIQPTEKELNKYELVIVTSETFYDQIMEQLHRNKYNGVSLSMFKLLEKLR
;
A
#
# COMPACT_ATOMS: atom_id res chain seq x y z
N VAL A 1 -2.66 4.48 -18.33
CA VAL A 1 -3.98 3.88 -18.22
C VAL A 1 -3.93 2.71 -17.25
N LEU A 2 -4.80 2.70 -16.27
CA LEU A 2 -4.92 1.61 -15.30
C LEU A 2 -5.54 0.40 -15.95
N ALA A 3 -5.06 -0.79 -15.57
CA ALA A 3 -5.65 -2.04 -15.99
C ALA A 3 -7.10 -2.12 -15.47
N LYS A 4 -7.95 -2.82 -16.23
CA LYS A 4 -9.37 -2.97 -15.91
C LYS A 4 -9.61 -3.47 -14.49
N LYS A 5 -8.80 -4.44 -14.05
CA LYS A 5 -8.83 -5.02 -12.71
C LYS A 5 -8.51 -3.99 -11.63
N ASN A 6 -7.51 -3.12 -11.88
CA ASN A 6 -7.13 -2.05 -10.97
C ASN A 6 -8.26 -1.02 -10.84
N ILE A 7 -8.91 -0.67 -11.95
CA ILE A 7 -10.04 0.25 -11.96
C ILE A 7 -11.17 -0.32 -11.11
N HIS A 8 -11.44 -1.61 -11.23
CA HIS A 8 -12.47 -2.29 -10.46
C HIS A 8 -12.21 -2.20 -8.95
N VAL A 9 -10.97 -2.48 -8.52
CA VAL A 9 -10.58 -2.41 -7.10
C VAL A 9 -10.75 -0.99 -6.57
N LEU A 10 -10.29 0.01 -7.32
CA LEU A 10 -10.43 1.41 -6.90
C LEU A 10 -11.89 1.83 -6.82
N SER A 11 -12.71 1.44 -7.80
CA SER A 11 -14.14 1.75 -7.81
C SER A 11 -14.85 1.13 -6.61
N GLU A 12 -14.58 -0.13 -6.31
CA GLU A 12 -15.14 -0.82 -5.15
C GLU A 12 -14.76 -0.13 -3.84
N PHE A 13 -13.52 0.32 -3.74
CA PHE A 13 -13.05 1.03 -2.56
C PHE A 13 -13.76 2.37 -2.39
N LEU A 14 -13.94 3.12 -3.48
CA LEU A 14 -14.63 4.40 -3.46
C LEU A 14 -16.10 4.25 -3.05
N MET A 15 -16.72 3.12 -3.38
CA MET A 15 -18.11 2.84 -3.05
C MET A 15 -18.30 2.20 -1.67
N LEU A 16 -17.20 1.92 -0.97
CA LEU A 16 -17.27 1.31 0.34
C LEU A 16 -17.83 2.33 1.36
N SER A 17 -18.93 1.98 2.02
CA SER A 17 -19.52 2.81 3.07
C SER A 17 -18.61 2.85 4.29
N ASN A 18 -18.43 4.05 4.85
CA ASN A 18 -17.66 4.24 6.08
C ASN A 18 -16.21 3.71 5.96
N ALA A 19 -15.58 3.93 4.80
CA ALA A 19 -14.22 3.44 4.54
C ALA A 19 -13.23 3.95 5.59
N LYS A 20 -13.33 5.21 5.99
CA LYS A 20 -12.44 5.81 6.98
C LYS A 20 -12.52 5.08 8.33
N GLU A 21 -13.72 4.84 8.81
CA GLU A 21 -13.95 4.13 10.07
C GLU A 21 -13.52 2.68 9.99
N LYS A 22 -13.78 2.02 8.87
CA LYS A 22 -13.38 0.63 8.65
C LYS A 22 -11.86 0.48 8.59
N LEU A 23 -11.16 1.40 7.93
CA LEU A 23 -9.70 1.42 7.90
C LEU A 23 -9.13 1.64 9.29
N LYS A 24 -9.67 2.61 10.02
CA LYS A 24 -9.25 2.90 11.39
C LYS A 24 -9.41 1.66 12.29
N LYS A 25 -10.55 1.00 12.19
CA LYS A 25 -10.82 -0.22 12.96
C LYS A 25 -9.85 -1.34 12.59
N PHE A 26 -9.63 -1.56 11.30
CA PHE A 26 -8.71 -2.58 10.81
C PHE A 26 -7.30 -2.35 11.37
N MET A 27 -6.81 -1.13 11.27
CA MET A 27 -5.47 -0.79 11.74
C MET A 27 -5.35 -0.94 13.26
N SER A 28 -6.37 -0.50 13.99
CA SER A 28 -6.39 -0.62 15.44
C SER A 28 -6.40 -2.09 15.90
N GLU A 29 -7.25 -2.90 15.29
CA GLU A 29 -7.36 -4.33 15.64
C GLU A 29 -6.10 -5.12 15.31
N ASN A 30 -5.33 -4.69 14.32
CA ASN A 30 -4.09 -5.33 13.90
C ASN A 30 -2.84 -4.63 14.43
N HIS A 31 -3.00 -3.64 15.30
CA HIS A 31 -1.92 -2.88 15.92
C HIS A 31 -0.99 -2.22 14.87
N ILE A 32 -1.59 -1.69 13.80
CA ILE A 32 -0.86 -1.02 12.72
C ILE A 32 -0.95 0.49 12.90
N THR A 33 0.20 1.16 12.98
CA THR A 33 0.30 2.61 13.04
C THR A 33 1.10 3.20 11.89
N THR A 34 1.91 2.40 11.20
CA THR A 34 2.75 2.86 10.11
C THR A 34 2.46 2.07 8.84
N VAL A 35 2.21 2.79 7.74
CA VAL A 35 1.80 2.20 6.46
C VAL A 35 2.70 2.74 5.36
N ALA A 36 3.14 1.86 4.49
CA ALA A 36 3.82 2.22 3.25
C ALA A 36 3.16 1.49 2.08
N ILE A 37 3.39 2.01 0.88
CA ILE A 37 2.94 1.39 -0.36
C ILE A 37 4.17 0.85 -1.09
N TYR A 38 4.02 -0.27 -1.77
CA TYR A 38 5.04 -0.80 -2.66
C TYR A 38 4.50 -0.76 -4.09
N GLY A 39 5.11 0.07 -4.92
CA GLY A 39 4.77 0.29 -6.32
C GLY A 39 4.47 1.76 -6.61
N TRP A 40 5.38 2.44 -7.32
CA TRP A 40 5.22 3.84 -7.71
C TRP A 40 4.80 3.93 -9.17
N SER A 41 3.57 3.53 -9.42
CA SER A 41 2.89 3.57 -10.71
C SER A 41 1.62 4.40 -10.56
N ASP A 42 0.85 4.52 -11.64
CA ASP A 42 -0.45 5.21 -11.57
C ASP A 42 -1.36 4.57 -10.53
N MET A 43 -1.36 3.23 -10.46
CA MET A 43 -2.13 2.50 -9.44
C MET A 43 -1.63 2.83 -8.03
N GLY A 44 -0.31 2.85 -7.84
CA GLY A 44 0.30 3.18 -6.55
C GLY A 44 -0.06 4.59 -6.10
N LYS A 45 0.01 5.56 -7.00
CA LYS A 45 -0.36 6.95 -6.72
C LYS A 45 -1.84 7.08 -6.36
N ALA A 46 -2.70 6.38 -7.10
CA ALA A 46 -4.13 6.39 -6.84
C ALA A 46 -4.47 5.75 -5.49
N CYS A 47 -3.85 4.62 -5.17
CA CYS A 47 -4.04 3.94 -3.89
C CYS A 47 -3.58 4.82 -2.73
N ARG A 48 -2.43 5.47 -2.87
CA ARG A 48 -1.92 6.38 -1.85
C ARG A 48 -2.92 7.51 -1.57
N GLN A 49 -3.40 8.15 -2.63
CA GLN A 49 -4.35 9.25 -2.50
C GLN A 49 -5.65 8.80 -1.82
N LEU A 50 -6.14 7.63 -2.19
CA LEU A 50 -7.35 7.07 -1.61
C LEU A 50 -7.18 6.79 -0.11
N LEU A 51 -6.04 6.24 0.29
CA LEU A 51 -5.76 5.99 1.70
C LEU A 51 -5.64 7.29 2.49
N ILE A 52 -4.94 8.27 1.95
CA ILE A 52 -4.79 9.59 2.59
C ILE A 52 -6.14 10.26 2.75
N ASN A 53 -6.99 10.21 1.74
CA ASN A 53 -8.34 10.79 1.80
C ASN A 53 -9.20 10.13 2.88
N ASN A 54 -8.86 8.92 3.28
CA ASN A 54 -9.56 8.19 4.33
C ASN A 54 -8.81 8.17 5.66
N GLY A 55 -7.88 9.10 5.84
CA GLY A 55 -7.23 9.33 7.13
C GLY A 55 -6.02 8.45 7.42
N VAL A 56 -5.53 7.71 6.45
CA VAL A 56 -4.34 6.88 6.61
C VAL A 56 -3.13 7.64 6.09
N ASP A 57 -2.13 7.86 6.95
CA ASP A 57 -0.89 8.51 6.55
C ASP A 57 0.00 7.51 5.80
N VAL A 58 0.46 7.91 4.61
CA VAL A 58 1.38 7.11 3.79
C VAL A 58 2.54 8.00 3.38
N ALA A 59 3.60 8.02 4.19
CA ALA A 59 4.76 8.89 3.96
C ALA A 59 5.83 8.25 3.09
N ALA A 60 5.76 6.95 2.83
CA ALA A 60 6.75 6.25 2.04
C ALA A 60 6.12 5.37 0.97
N VAL A 61 6.75 5.38 -0.20
CA VAL A 61 6.43 4.49 -1.30
C VAL A 61 7.71 3.74 -1.66
N PHE A 62 7.64 2.43 -1.68
CA PHE A 62 8.76 1.60 -2.12
C PHE A 62 8.65 1.31 -3.61
N ASP A 63 9.77 1.32 -4.29
CA ASP A 63 9.85 0.93 -5.69
C ASP A 63 11.21 0.32 -5.99
N THR A 64 11.22 -0.78 -6.74
CA THR A 64 12.47 -1.50 -7.04
C THR A 64 13.40 -0.70 -7.94
N TYR A 65 12.85 0.12 -8.82
CA TYR A 65 13.61 0.78 -9.88
C TYR A 65 13.73 2.29 -9.72
N VAL A 66 12.82 2.92 -8.99
CA VAL A 66 12.76 4.37 -8.89
C VAL A 66 13.09 4.81 -7.47
N SER A 67 13.87 5.87 -7.36
CA SER A 67 14.18 6.51 -6.08
C SER A 67 14.12 8.01 -6.28
N CYS A 68 13.22 8.69 -5.59
CA CYS A 68 13.08 10.13 -5.69
C CYS A 68 12.38 10.71 -4.46
N LYS A 69 12.42 12.03 -4.32
CA LYS A 69 11.73 12.74 -3.25
C LYS A 69 10.58 13.53 -3.84
N GLU A 70 9.38 13.22 -3.41
CA GLU A 70 8.19 13.97 -3.75
C GLU A 70 7.90 15.00 -2.66
N ARG A 71 6.90 15.84 -2.87
CA ARG A 71 6.57 16.94 -1.95
C ARG A 71 6.21 16.43 -0.55
N ASP A 72 5.35 15.43 -0.47
CA ASP A 72 4.77 14.95 0.78
C ASP A 72 5.20 13.54 1.15
N TYR A 73 6.04 12.91 0.34
CA TYR A 73 6.49 11.54 0.58
C TYR A 73 7.78 11.25 -0.18
N GLN A 74 8.38 10.12 0.14
CA GLN A 74 9.59 9.66 -0.54
C GLN A 74 9.31 8.36 -1.29
N VAL A 75 9.93 8.22 -2.45
CA VAL A 75 9.98 6.96 -3.20
C VAL A 75 11.36 6.38 -2.98
N ILE A 76 11.44 5.24 -2.33
CA ILE A 76 12.70 4.65 -1.89
C ILE A 76 12.82 3.19 -2.34
N GLN A 77 14.06 2.77 -2.56
CA GLN A 77 14.31 1.38 -2.87
C GLN A 77 14.16 0.52 -1.62
N PRO A 78 13.59 -0.68 -1.76
CA PRO A 78 13.34 -1.55 -0.60
C PRO A 78 14.65 -2.10 -0.04
N THR A 79 14.85 -1.92 1.25
CA THR A 79 15.92 -2.55 2.03
C THR A 79 15.31 -3.09 3.31
N GLU A 80 15.99 -4.02 3.95
CA GLU A 80 15.53 -4.59 5.22
C GLU A 80 15.25 -3.48 6.25
N LYS A 81 16.18 -2.54 6.39
CA LYS A 81 16.07 -1.45 7.35
C LYS A 81 14.89 -0.54 7.06
N GLU A 82 14.73 -0.11 5.81
CA GLU A 82 13.67 0.82 5.44
C GLU A 82 12.29 0.17 5.50
N LEU A 83 12.17 -1.07 4.98
CA LEU A 83 10.90 -1.80 5.01
C LEU A 83 10.40 -2.04 6.43
N ASN A 84 11.29 -2.39 7.35
CA ASN A 84 10.89 -2.73 8.71
C ASN A 84 10.58 -1.52 9.59
N LYS A 85 10.61 -0.32 9.04
CA LYS A 85 10.06 0.87 9.68
C LYS A 85 8.53 0.89 9.60
N TYR A 86 7.92 0.06 8.76
CA TYR A 86 6.49 0.07 8.51
C TYR A 86 5.85 -1.26 8.90
N GLU A 87 4.75 -1.17 9.61
CA GLU A 87 4.02 -2.34 10.09
C GLU A 87 3.14 -2.95 9.01
N LEU A 88 2.70 -2.13 8.05
CA LEU A 88 1.91 -2.59 6.91
C LEU A 88 2.52 -2.06 5.62
N VAL A 89 2.76 -2.95 4.68
CA VAL A 89 3.14 -2.60 3.30
C VAL A 89 2.02 -3.07 2.38
N ILE A 90 1.42 -2.12 1.67
CA ILE A 90 0.36 -2.39 0.71
C ILE A 90 0.97 -2.51 -0.67
N VAL A 91 0.85 -3.67 -1.27
CA VAL A 91 1.37 -3.95 -2.62
C VAL A 91 0.31 -3.56 -3.63
N THR A 92 0.61 -2.57 -4.46
CA THR A 92 -0.37 -2.00 -5.39
C THR A 92 -0.27 -2.58 -6.81
N SER A 93 0.83 -3.25 -7.14
CA SER A 93 1.00 -3.86 -8.46
C SER A 93 0.44 -5.28 -8.46
N GLU A 94 -0.50 -5.54 -9.34
CA GLU A 94 -0.99 -6.91 -9.58
C GLU A 94 -0.02 -7.67 -10.49
N THR A 95 0.49 -7.00 -11.52
CA THR A 95 1.39 -7.60 -12.50
C THR A 95 2.67 -8.13 -11.87
N PHE A 96 3.24 -7.38 -10.93
CA PHE A 96 4.51 -7.72 -10.29
C PHE A 96 4.34 -8.19 -8.84
N TYR A 97 3.13 -8.60 -8.48
CA TYR A 97 2.81 -8.98 -7.09
C TYR A 97 3.77 -10.05 -6.55
N ASP A 98 3.95 -11.14 -7.29
CA ASP A 98 4.79 -12.26 -6.84
C ASP A 98 6.26 -11.86 -6.70
N GLN A 99 6.75 -11.05 -7.64
CA GLN A 99 8.12 -10.53 -7.59
C GLN A 99 8.32 -9.60 -6.38
N ILE A 100 7.34 -8.78 -6.08
CA ILE A 100 7.38 -7.87 -4.93
C ILE A 100 7.35 -8.68 -3.62
N MET A 101 6.50 -9.70 -3.54
CA MET A 101 6.43 -10.55 -2.36
C MET A 101 7.77 -11.28 -2.14
N GLU A 102 8.42 -11.70 -3.21
CA GLU A 102 9.75 -12.29 -3.14
C GLU A 102 10.78 -11.28 -2.62
N GLN A 103 10.73 -10.03 -3.08
CA GLN A 103 11.61 -8.96 -2.59
C GLN A 103 11.40 -8.68 -1.12
N LEU A 104 10.16 -8.66 -0.65
CA LEU A 104 9.86 -8.49 0.77
C LEU A 104 10.47 -9.64 1.59
N HIS A 105 10.36 -10.85 1.09
CA HIS A 105 10.93 -12.03 1.74
C HIS A 105 12.47 -11.95 1.79
N ARG A 106 13.11 -11.62 0.68
CA ARG A 106 14.56 -11.48 0.59
C ARG A 106 15.10 -10.41 1.54
N ASN A 107 14.36 -9.32 1.69
CA ASN A 107 14.73 -8.23 2.57
C ASN A 107 14.27 -8.46 4.02
N LYS A 108 13.84 -9.65 4.33
CA LYS A 108 13.45 -10.05 5.70
C LYS A 108 12.43 -9.10 6.31
N TYR A 109 11.42 -8.72 5.52
CA TYR A 109 10.33 -7.89 6.01
C TYR A 109 9.49 -8.69 7.01
N ASN A 110 9.31 -8.15 8.22
CA ASN A 110 8.61 -8.83 9.31
C ASN A 110 7.20 -8.31 9.56
N GLY A 111 6.77 -7.28 8.83
CA GLY A 111 5.44 -6.72 9.02
C GLY A 111 4.37 -7.46 8.22
N VAL A 112 3.21 -6.83 8.13
CA VAL A 112 2.08 -7.34 7.36
C VAL A 112 2.16 -6.80 5.93
N SER A 113 1.99 -7.66 4.94
CA SER A 113 1.89 -7.24 3.54
C SER A 113 0.55 -7.68 2.97
N LEU A 114 -0.13 -6.76 2.30
CA LEU A 114 -1.43 -7.01 1.68
C LEU A 114 -1.47 -6.33 0.31
N SER A 115 -2.16 -6.95 -0.65
CA SER A 115 -2.55 -6.24 -1.87
C SER A 115 -3.72 -5.30 -1.57
N MET A 116 -3.98 -4.34 -2.44
CA MET A 116 -5.17 -3.48 -2.31
C MET A 116 -6.45 -4.32 -2.34
N PHE A 117 -6.46 -5.36 -3.15
CA PHE A 117 -7.60 -6.27 -3.22
C PHE A 117 -7.85 -6.97 -1.88
N LYS A 118 -6.81 -7.48 -1.24
CA LYS A 118 -6.92 -8.13 0.06
C LYS A 118 -7.32 -7.16 1.16
N LEU A 119 -6.80 -5.95 1.11
CA LEU A 119 -7.22 -4.91 2.05
C LEU A 119 -8.71 -4.63 1.91
N LEU A 120 -9.19 -4.47 0.69
CA LEU A 120 -10.62 -4.25 0.41
C LEU A 120 -11.48 -5.38 0.98
N GLU A 121 -11.08 -6.64 0.78
CA GLU A 121 -11.80 -7.79 1.34
C GLU A 121 -11.93 -7.72 2.86
N LYS A 122 -10.86 -7.28 3.53
CA LYS A 122 -10.85 -7.18 4.99
C LYS A 122 -11.72 -6.04 5.51
N LEU A 123 -12.00 -5.04 4.68
CA LEU A 123 -12.83 -3.90 5.07
C LEU A 123 -14.32 -4.10 4.80
N ARG A 124 -14.66 -5.09 4.01
CA ARG A 124 -16.07 -5.40 3.69
C ARG A 124 -16.81 -5.99 4.86
#